data_31e0b79ca29b3723b4172b5355fbfdd0
#
_entry.id   31e0b79ca29b3723b4172b5355fbfdd0
#
_cell.length_a   1.000
_cell.length_b   1.000
_cell.length_c   1.000
_cell.angle_alpha   90.00
_cell.angle_beta   90.00
_cell.angle_gamma   90.00
#
_symmetry.space_group_name_H-M   'P 1'
#
loop_
_entity.id
_entity.type
_entity.pdbx_description
1 polymer ?
#
loop_
_entity_poly.entity_id
_entity_poly.type
_entity_poly.pdbx_seq_one_letter_code
_entity_poly.pdbx_strand_id
1 'polypeptide(L)'
;MNNIVPFAVIACCIFFPLNLLAEEYSTRVLVTATEEATISSELSSKVESLPFEEGTNFKKSDVLIKLDCSFFEAQKDVVQAELESAIVTLKSNQELATMRSIGEYEVQLSQIAVDRAKSELKIAQLNTDRCIIRAPYDGTMSKVFVNEYESIERQQPMI
;
A
#
# COMPACT_ATOMS: atom_id res chain seq x y z
N MET A 1 -72.73 -42.04 -71.68
CA MET A 1 -72.31 -41.66 -72.07
C MET A 1 -71.45 -41.16 -71.03
N ASN A 2 -70.55 -40.43 -71.03
CA ASN A 2 -69.30 -40.33 -70.31
C ASN A 2 -69.35 -39.38 -69.13
N ASN A 3 -69.11 -39.84 -67.92
CA ASN A 3 -68.87 -38.99 -66.81
C ASN A 3 -67.33 -38.94 -66.55
N ILE A 4 -66.82 -37.79 -66.74
CA ILE A 4 -65.41 -37.50 -66.36
C ILE A 4 -65.43 -36.70 -65.07
N VAL A 5 -64.88 -37.27 -64.03
CA VAL A 5 -64.67 -36.60 -62.75
C VAL A 5 -63.19 -36.07 -62.70
N PRO A 6 -62.99 -34.81 -62.47
CA PRO A 6 -61.64 -34.33 -62.28
C PRO A 6 -61.24 -34.47 -60.84
N PHE A 7 -60.13 -35.16 -60.59
CA PHE A 7 -59.46 -35.30 -59.31
C PHE A 7 -58.77 -33.95 -58.92
N ALA A 8 -59.32 -33.28 -57.90
CA ALA A 8 -58.69 -32.16 -57.31
C ALA A 8 -57.67 -32.62 -56.27
N VAL A 9 -56.39 -32.52 -56.61
CA VAL A 9 -55.29 -32.77 -55.66
C VAL A 9 -55.16 -31.53 -54.78
N ILE A 10 -55.62 -31.64 -53.54
CA ILE A 10 -55.38 -30.66 -52.49
C ILE A 10 -53.99 -30.87 -51.93
N ALA A 11 -53.02 -30.08 -52.36
CA ALA A 11 -51.67 -30.00 -51.79
C ALA A 11 -51.77 -29.27 -50.45
N CYS A 12 -51.86 -30.03 -49.37
CA CYS A 12 -51.78 -29.46 -48.00
C CYS A 12 -50.27 -29.16 -47.71
N CYS A 13 -49.86 -27.91 -47.91
CA CYS A 13 -48.59 -27.40 -47.44
C CYS A 13 -48.62 -27.32 -45.90
N ILE A 14 -48.07 -28.33 -45.25
CA ILE A 14 -47.84 -28.34 -43.81
C ILE A 14 -46.67 -27.34 -43.57
N PHE A 15 -47.02 -26.12 -43.18
CA PHE A 15 -46.08 -25.15 -42.63
C PHE A 15 -45.64 -25.64 -41.25
N PHE A 16 -44.51 -26.29 -41.19
CA PHE A 16 -43.84 -26.64 -39.92
C PHE A 16 -43.05 -25.41 -39.44
N PRO A 17 -43.44 -24.78 -38.33
CA PRO A 17 -42.60 -23.69 -37.81
C PRO A 17 -41.29 -24.29 -37.28
N LEU A 18 -40.19 -23.97 -37.95
CA LEU A 18 -38.83 -24.28 -37.49
C LEU A 18 -38.56 -23.33 -36.30
N ASN A 19 -38.88 -23.80 -35.09
CA ASN A 19 -38.42 -23.13 -33.89
C ASN A 19 -36.91 -23.25 -33.84
N LEU A 20 -36.18 -22.19 -34.28
CA LEU A 20 -34.78 -22.02 -33.97
C LEU A 20 -34.69 -21.78 -32.46
N LEU A 21 -34.36 -22.82 -31.70
CA LEU A 21 -33.91 -22.69 -30.33
C LEU A 21 -32.51 -22.04 -30.40
N ALA A 22 -32.45 -20.73 -30.25
CA ALA A 22 -31.22 -20.05 -30.00
C ALA A 22 -30.77 -20.46 -28.59
N GLU A 23 -29.80 -21.39 -28.49
CA GLU A 23 -29.10 -21.67 -27.25
C GLU A 23 -28.24 -20.42 -26.90
N GLU A 24 -28.68 -19.71 -25.88
CA GLU A 24 -27.93 -18.59 -25.31
C GLU A 24 -26.70 -19.15 -24.58
N TYR A 25 -25.56 -19.16 -25.27
CA TYR A 25 -24.28 -19.60 -24.72
C TYR A 25 -23.77 -18.55 -23.76
N SER A 26 -24.06 -18.66 -22.48
CA SER A 26 -23.45 -17.82 -21.44
C SER A 26 -22.08 -18.39 -21.04
N THR A 27 -21.02 -17.81 -21.57
CA THR A 27 -19.66 -18.12 -21.16
C THR A 27 -19.33 -17.33 -19.91
N ARG A 28 -19.12 -18.01 -18.79
CA ARG A 28 -18.59 -17.39 -17.57
C ARG A 28 -17.07 -17.37 -17.67
N VAL A 29 -16.52 -16.16 -17.75
CA VAL A 29 -15.07 -15.95 -17.69
C VAL A 29 -14.74 -15.57 -16.25
N LEU A 30 -13.87 -16.35 -15.61
CA LEU A 30 -13.28 -15.98 -14.33
C LEU A 30 -11.98 -15.22 -14.60
N VAL A 31 -11.96 -13.94 -14.29
CA VAL A 31 -10.75 -13.12 -14.35
C VAL A 31 -10.10 -13.18 -12.97
N THR A 32 -8.90 -13.75 -12.90
CA THR A 32 -8.08 -13.75 -11.68
C THR A 32 -6.87 -12.85 -11.89
N ALA A 33 -6.47 -12.13 -10.84
CA ALA A 33 -5.24 -11.38 -10.85
C ALA A 33 -4.04 -12.34 -10.99
N THR A 34 -3.05 -11.95 -11.78
CA THR A 34 -1.81 -12.73 -11.96
C THR A 34 -0.88 -12.53 -10.75
N GLU A 35 -0.91 -11.32 -10.18
CA GLU A 35 -0.15 -10.94 -9.00
C GLU A 35 -1.06 -10.17 -8.04
N GLU A 36 -1.01 -10.51 -6.77
CA GLU A 36 -1.76 -9.86 -5.70
C GLU A 36 -0.81 -9.67 -4.51
N ALA A 37 -0.86 -8.51 -3.88
CA ALA A 37 -0.09 -8.21 -2.68
C ALA A 37 -0.97 -7.55 -1.63
N THR A 38 -0.91 -8.06 -0.42
CA THR A 38 -1.54 -7.44 0.74
C THR A 38 -0.54 -6.53 1.45
N ILE A 39 -0.87 -5.26 1.57
CA ILE A 39 -0.07 -4.30 2.32
C ILE A 39 -0.63 -4.18 3.74
N SER A 40 0.23 -4.46 4.72
CA SER A 40 -0.10 -4.38 6.15
C SER A 40 0.64 -3.23 6.81
N SER A 41 0.08 -2.70 7.90
CA SER A 41 0.72 -1.63 8.66
C SER A 41 2.01 -2.11 9.35
N GLU A 42 3.07 -1.33 9.24
CA GLU A 42 4.30 -1.54 10.02
C GLU A 42 4.26 -0.81 11.37
N LEU A 43 3.33 0.11 11.57
CA LEU A 43 3.16 0.92 12.77
C LEU A 43 1.75 0.78 13.33
N SER A 44 1.61 1.04 14.63
CA SER A 44 0.31 1.28 15.24
C SER A 44 0.05 2.78 15.23
N SER A 45 -0.98 3.22 14.51
CA SER A 45 -1.35 4.62 14.37
C SER A 45 -2.79 4.76 13.88
N LYS A 46 -3.23 6.00 13.69
CA LYS A 46 -4.54 6.33 13.12
C LYS A 46 -4.40 6.60 11.62
N VAL A 47 -5.33 6.11 10.83
CA VAL A 47 -5.41 6.46 9.40
C VAL A 47 -5.83 7.92 9.27
N GLU A 48 -4.99 8.74 8.63
CA GLU A 48 -5.28 10.15 8.35
C GLU A 48 -6.08 10.31 7.06
N SER A 49 -5.67 9.62 5.98
CA SER A 49 -6.37 9.66 4.70
C SER A 49 -6.16 8.41 3.87
N LEU A 50 -7.17 8.12 3.04
CA LEU A 50 -7.24 7.03 2.05
C LEU A 50 -7.62 7.60 0.69
N PRO A 51 -6.66 8.07 -0.13
CA PRO A 51 -6.96 8.76 -1.39
C PRO A 51 -7.47 7.84 -2.51
N PHE A 52 -7.39 6.51 -2.36
CA PHE A 52 -7.81 5.54 -3.36
C PHE A 52 -8.95 4.66 -2.86
N GLU A 53 -9.98 4.50 -3.71
CA GLU A 53 -11.11 3.61 -3.49
C GLU A 53 -10.90 2.26 -4.21
N GLU A 54 -11.64 1.23 -3.80
CA GLU A 54 -11.66 -0.06 -4.48
C GLU A 54 -11.98 0.09 -5.98
N GLY A 55 -11.24 -0.61 -6.83
CA GLY A 55 -11.36 -0.55 -8.28
C GLY A 55 -10.61 0.61 -8.96
N THR A 56 -9.98 1.52 -8.21
CA THR A 56 -9.18 2.62 -8.79
C THR A 56 -7.77 2.17 -9.16
N ASN A 57 -7.23 2.75 -10.24
CA ASN A 57 -5.87 2.49 -10.67
C ASN A 57 -4.90 3.44 -9.96
N PHE A 58 -3.75 2.93 -9.57
CA PHE A 58 -2.64 3.70 -9.00
C PHE A 58 -1.33 3.42 -9.74
N LYS A 59 -0.39 4.34 -9.63
CA LYS A 59 0.95 4.22 -10.17
C LYS A 59 1.95 3.98 -9.05
N LYS A 60 3.10 3.43 -9.41
CA LYS A 60 4.23 3.28 -8.52
C LYS A 60 4.57 4.61 -7.84
N SER A 61 4.80 4.57 -6.53
CA SER A 61 5.09 5.71 -5.64
C SER A 61 3.88 6.59 -5.29
N ASP A 62 2.69 6.34 -5.83
CA ASP A 62 1.47 7.00 -5.35
C ASP A 62 1.26 6.72 -3.87
N VAL A 63 0.73 7.71 -3.13
CA VAL A 63 0.41 7.56 -1.72
C VAL A 63 -0.91 6.82 -1.58
N LEU A 64 -0.87 5.57 -1.13
CA LEU A 64 -2.05 4.74 -0.95
C LEU A 64 -2.75 5.01 0.38
N ILE A 65 -1.97 5.17 1.44
CA ILE A 65 -2.47 5.44 2.79
C ILE A 65 -1.53 6.43 3.46
N LYS A 66 -2.10 7.39 4.16
CA LYS A 66 -1.38 8.28 5.07
C LYS A 66 -1.83 8.04 6.50
N LEU A 67 -0.88 7.80 7.39
CA LEU A 67 -1.11 7.62 8.83
C LEU A 67 -0.80 8.92 9.56
N ASP A 68 -1.42 9.13 10.72
CA ASP A 68 -1.07 10.21 11.65
C ASP A 68 0.35 9.99 12.19
N CYS A 69 1.26 10.86 11.80
CA CYS A 69 2.68 10.78 12.11
C CYS A 69 3.12 11.65 13.28
N SER A 70 2.23 12.41 13.87
CA SER A 70 2.54 13.44 14.88
C SER A 70 3.40 12.92 16.04
N PHE A 71 3.10 11.71 16.52
CA PHE A 71 3.89 11.07 17.59
C PHE A 71 5.31 10.70 17.13
N PHE A 72 5.46 10.12 15.93
CA PHE A 72 6.76 9.71 15.40
C PHE A 72 7.61 10.91 15.00
N GLU A 73 7.01 11.99 14.52
CA GLU A 73 7.68 13.27 14.24
C GLU A 73 8.23 13.89 15.52
N ALA A 74 7.40 13.98 16.57
CA ALA A 74 7.86 14.47 17.86
C ALA A 74 9.00 13.60 18.46
N GLN A 75 8.90 12.29 18.33
CA GLN A 75 9.96 11.37 18.76
C GLN A 75 11.26 11.58 17.99
N LYS A 76 11.18 11.77 16.66
CA LYS A 76 12.35 12.09 15.83
C LYS A 76 12.99 13.40 16.26
N ASP A 77 12.21 14.44 16.59
CA ASP A 77 12.73 15.72 17.04
C ASP A 77 13.47 15.61 18.38
N VAL A 78 12.99 14.78 19.31
CA VAL A 78 13.72 14.49 20.57
C VAL A 78 15.08 13.82 20.27
N VAL A 79 15.10 12.79 19.45
CA VAL A 79 16.34 12.09 19.09
C VAL A 79 17.30 12.98 18.29
N GLN A 80 16.77 13.88 17.49
CA GLN A 80 17.56 14.91 16.79
C GLN A 80 18.29 15.82 17.79
N ALA A 81 17.59 16.31 18.81
CA ALA A 81 18.19 17.13 19.87
C ALA A 81 19.26 16.37 20.68
N GLU A 82 19.04 15.07 20.92
CA GLU A 82 20.05 14.21 21.57
C GLU A 82 21.32 14.08 20.73
N LEU A 83 21.20 13.91 19.41
CA LEU A 83 22.34 13.91 18.49
C LEU A 83 23.09 15.25 18.53
N GLU A 84 22.38 16.37 18.48
CA GLU A 84 23.01 17.70 18.56
C GLU A 84 23.79 17.88 19.88
N SER A 85 23.22 17.45 21.00
CA SER A 85 23.88 17.47 22.31
C SER A 85 25.17 16.61 22.32
N ALA A 86 25.11 15.41 21.75
CA ALA A 86 26.27 14.52 21.63
C ALA A 86 27.38 15.16 20.77
N ILE A 87 27.03 15.82 19.65
CA ILE A 87 27.98 16.52 18.78
C ILE A 87 28.66 17.67 19.53
N VAL A 88 27.91 18.46 20.28
CA VAL A 88 28.47 19.57 21.10
C VAL A 88 29.43 19.02 22.14
N THR A 89 29.09 17.92 22.79
CA THR A 89 29.95 17.26 23.79
C THR A 89 31.23 16.75 23.15
N LEU A 90 31.16 16.10 22.00
CA LEU A 90 32.33 15.63 21.28
C LEU A 90 33.26 16.80 20.89
N LYS A 91 32.69 17.89 20.36
CA LYS A 91 33.47 19.08 20.00
C LYS A 91 34.19 19.67 21.21
N SER A 92 33.49 19.80 22.35
CA SER A 92 34.10 20.30 23.61
C SER A 92 35.25 19.38 24.07
N ASN A 93 35.02 18.06 24.04
CA ASN A 93 36.05 17.11 24.43
C ASN A 93 37.28 17.13 23.50
N GLN A 94 37.06 17.31 22.18
CA GLN A 94 38.16 17.51 21.23
C GLN A 94 38.99 18.77 21.54
N GLU A 95 38.35 19.89 21.88
CA GLU A 95 39.01 21.12 22.27
C GLU A 95 39.82 20.94 23.57
N LEU A 96 39.20 20.30 24.59
CA LEU A 96 39.91 20.01 25.86
C LEU A 96 41.11 19.07 25.70
N ALA A 97 41.00 18.09 24.77
CA ALA A 97 42.12 17.20 24.45
C ALA A 97 43.29 17.96 23.81
N THR A 98 43.04 18.95 22.95
CA THR A 98 44.13 19.82 22.39
C THR A 98 44.86 20.58 23.49
N MET A 99 44.17 20.94 24.56
CA MET A 99 44.73 21.59 25.75
C MET A 99 45.36 20.61 26.74
N ARG A 100 45.37 19.30 26.42
CA ARG A 100 45.83 18.22 27.30
C ARG A 100 45.07 18.15 28.64
N SER A 101 43.84 18.64 28.67
CA SER A 101 43.00 18.64 29.88
C SER A 101 42.25 17.34 30.07
N ILE A 102 42.05 16.57 29.01
CA ILE A 102 41.47 15.23 29.02
C ILE A 102 42.27 14.29 28.11
N GLY A 103 42.07 12.97 28.29
CA GLY A 103 42.73 11.94 27.49
C GLY A 103 42.00 11.66 26.17
N GLU A 104 42.64 10.91 25.28
CA GLU A 104 42.05 10.45 24.03
C GLU A 104 40.87 9.52 24.23
N TYR A 105 40.83 8.80 25.34
CA TYR A 105 39.75 7.90 25.70
C TYR A 105 38.38 8.62 25.83
N GLU A 106 38.35 9.78 26.47
CA GLU A 106 37.15 10.59 26.64
C GLU A 106 36.63 11.11 25.29
N VAL A 107 37.53 11.47 24.36
CA VAL A 107 37.18 11.87 22.99
C VAL A 107 36.54 10.68 22.25
N GLN A 108 37.16 9.49 22.36
CA GLN A 108 36.63 8.28 21.72
C GLN A 108 35.23 7.91 22.26
N LEU A 109 35.00 8.01 23.58
CA LEU A 109 33.68 7.78 24.17
C LEU A 109 32.65 8.76 23.64
N SER A 110 33.02 10.04 23.50
CA SER A 110 32.11 11.05 22.92
C SER A 110 31.80 10.78 21.44
N GLN A 111 32.78 10.29 20.68
CA GLN A 111 32.58 9.88 19.29
C GLN A 111 31.57 8.70 19.20
N ILE A 112 31.72 7.69 20.06
CA ILE A 112 30.81 6.55 20.13
C ILE A 112 29.38 7.03 20.49
N ALA A 113 29.24 7.99 21.41
CA ALA A 113 27.97 8.59 21.75
C ALA A 113 27.28 9.27 20.55
N VAL A 114 28.04 10.01 19.73
CA VAL A 114 27.54 10.61 18.48
C VAL A 114 27.09 9.51 17.49
N ASP A 115 27.87 8.46 17.32
CA ASP A 115 27.54 7.40 16.36
C ASP A 115 26.30 6.59 16.80
N ARG A 116 26.14 6.41 18.11
CA ARG A 116 24.91 5.85 18.70
C ARG A 116 23.71 6.74 18.42
N ALA A 117 23.78 8.03 18.75
CA ALA A 117 22.68 8.99 18.55
C ALA A 117 22.28 9.12 17.06
N LYS A 118 23.26 9.06 16.13
CA LYS A 118 22.99 8.99 14.68
C LYS A 118 22.18 7.75 14.30
N SER A 119 22.50 6.61 14.90
CA SER A 119 21.79 5.36 14.63
C SER A 119 20.36 5.41 15.18
N GLU A 120 20.15 5.99 16.35
CA GLU A 120 18.84 6.22 16.95
C GLU A 120 17.98 7.17 16.10
N LEU A 121 18.58 8.28 15.59
CA LEU A 121 17.92 9.20 14.67
C LEU A 121 17.50 8.49 13.37
N LYS A 122 18.34 7.63 12.82
CA LYS A 122 17.99 6.85 11.63
C LYS A 122 16.78 5.95 11.87
N ILE A 123 16.68 5.32 13.03
CA ILE A 123 15.50 4.50 13.40
C ILE A 123 14.25 5.38 13.48
N ALA A 124 14.33 6.54 14.14
CA ALA A 124 13.22 7.47 14.25
C ALA A 124 12.76 7.97 12.86
N GLN A 125 13.71 8.28 11.97
CA GLN A 125 13.42 8.66 10.58
C GLN A 125 12.69 7.56 9.82
N LEU A 126 13.15 6.31 9.91
CA LEU A 126 12.48 5.16 9.27
C LEU A 126 11.05 4.98 9.77
N ASN A 127 10.78 5.22 11.05
CA ASN A 127 9.42 5.17 11.59
C ASN A 127 8.55 6.30 11.01
N THR A 128 9.09 7.51 10.86
CA THR A 128 8.38 8.62 10.20
C THR A 128 8.09 8.30 8.73
N ASP A 129 9.05 7.73 8.00
CA ASP A 129 8.87 7.36 6.59
C ASP A 129 7.76 6.31 6.39
N ARG A 130 7.58 5.40 7.37
CA ARG A 130 6.54 4.36 7.36
C ARG A 130 5.11 4.89 7.55
N CYS A 131 4.94 6.16 7.94
CA CYS A 131 3.61 6.77 8.04
C CYS A 131 2.97 7.01 6.68
N ILE A 132 3.76 7.04 5.60
CA ILE A 132 3.28 7.25 4.25
C ILE A 132 3.47 5.95 3.46
N ILE A 133 2.38 5.24 3.25
CA ILE A 133 2.39 3.98 2.53
C ILE A 133 2.21 4.26 1.05
N ARG A 134 3.23 3.89 0.28
CA ARG A 134 3.29 4.13 -1.17
C ARG A 134 3.18 2.83 -1.96
N ALA A 135 2.63 2.95 -3.16
CA ALA A 135 2.53 1.85 -4.11
C ALA A 135 3.93 1.37 -4.53
N PRO A 136 4.27 0.07 -4.37
CA PRO A 136 5.54 -0.48 -4.81
C PRO A 136 5.63 -0.68 -6.33
N TYR A 137 4.49 -0.79 -7.01
CA TYR A 137 4.32 -0.99 -8.46
C TYR A 137 3.02 -0.35 -8.95
N ASP A 138 2.79 -0.36 -10.27
CA ASP A 138 1.52 0.09 -10.87
C ASP A 138 0.45 -1.00 -10.68
N GLY A 139 -0.77 -0.62 -10.35
CA GLY A 139 -1.81 -1.61 -10.09
C GLY A 139 -3.21 -1.02 -9.97
N THR A 140 -4.12 -1.88 -9.54
CA THR A 140 -5.52 -1.52 -9.24
C THR A 140 -5.82 -1.90 -7.79
N MET A 141 -6.46 -1.02 -7.05
CA MET A 141 -6.90 -1.26 -5.68
C MET A 141 -7.99 -2.36 -5.67
N SER A 142 -7.65 -3.55 -5.17
CA SER A 142 -8.58 -4.68 -5.16
C SER A 142 -9.56 -4.57 -4.01
N LYS A 143 -9.05 -4.35 -2.80
CA LYS A 143 -9.86 -4.27 -1.58
C LYS A 143 -9.19 -3.36 -0.56
N VAL A 144 -10.01 -2.64 0.21
CA VAL A 144 -9.59 -1.80 1.33
C VAL A 144 -10.20 -2.36 2.61
N PHE A 145 -9.36 -2.64 3.63
CA PHE A 145 -9.79 -3.27 4.88
C PHE A 145 -9.89 -2.28 6.05
N VAL A 146 -9.52 -1.02 5.84
CA VAL A 146 -9.49 0.02 6.87
C VAL A 146 -10.23 1.26 6.40
N ASN A 147 -10.66 2.10 7.34
CA ASN A 147 -11.36 3.34 7.05
C ASN A 147 -10.53 4.55 7.49
N GLU A 148 -10.84 5.73 6.93
CA GLU A 148 -10.28 6.98 7.45
C GLU A 148 -10.66 7.17 8.93
N TYR A 149 -9.71 7.68 9.69
CA TYR A 149 -9.81 7.91 11.12
C TYR A 149 -9.90 6.65 12.00
N GLU A 150 -9.76 5.47 11.41
CA GLU A 150 -9.63 4.21 12.14
C GLU A 150 -8.24 4.09 12.77
N SER A 151 -8.19 3.55 14.00
CA SER A 151 -6.93 3.18 14.66
C SER A 151 -6.53 1.79 14.23
N ILE A 152 -5.33 1.64 13.72
CA ILE A 152 -4.78 0.37 13.23
C ILE A 152 -3.62 -0.10 14.09
N GLU A 153 -3.44 -1.40 14.12
CA GLU A 153 -2.33 -2.05 14.80
C GLU A 153 -1.24 -2.49 13.83
N ARG A 154 -0.05 -2.76 14.39
CA ARG A 154 1.05 -3.33 13.61
C ARG A 154 0.65 -4.67 13.01
N GLN A 155 1.00 -4.92 11.75
CA GLN A 155 0.69 -6.12 10.96
C GLN A 155 -0.79 -6.28 10.60
N GLN A 156 -1.64 -5.28 10.87
CA GLN A 156 -3.01 -5.29 10.39
C GLN A 156 -3.03 -5.09 8.87
N PRO A 157 -3.71 -5.97 8.10
CA PRO A 157 -3.93 -5.77 6.67
C PRO A 157 -4.69 -4.48 6.42
N MET A 158 -4.27 -3.70 5.42
CA MET A 158 -4.91 -2.43 5.08
C MET A 158 -5.49 -2.42 3.67
N ILE A 159 -4.77 -3.04 2.72
CA ILE A 159 -5.17 -3.14 1.31
C ILE A 159 -4.62 -4.40 0.68
#